data_6f867017a486092f8108c05b64f472d8
#
_entry.id   6f867017a486092f8108c05b64f472d8
#
_cell.length_a   1.000
_cell.length_b   1.000
_cell.length_c   1.000
_cell.angle_alpha   90.00
_cell.angle_beta   90.00
_cell.angle_gamma   90.00
#
_symmetry.space_group_name_H-M   'P 1'
#
loop_
_entity.id
_entity.type
_entity.pdbx_description
1 polymer ?
#
loop_
_entity_poly.entity_id
_entity_poly.type
_entity_poly.pdbx_seq_one_letter_code
_entity_poly.pdbx_strand_id
1 'polypeptide(L)'
;MTSTPVQPSVFQRSAFRWDAHQAYLFDIDGTLLRCRDRIHVDAFLSSARAVMGHDFSLEGVVLSGNTDPGILRDAFRIANLDEALWQPNLEGILQQMREGVAARRADFKIDKMPGVDQLLSHLHAKGASLGLATGNLESIGWLKIEHLGLRPWFTFGGFSDRFHLRADMIAEAIGKARALAGPHAAVCVIGDTPADIAAARANAIPAIAVATGNYTFEQLMEHQPDACASNFLTLLEATLPA
;
A
#
# COMPACT_ATOMS: atom_id res chain seq x y z
N MET A 1 25.60 20.68 2.61
CA MET A 1 25.43 19.82 1.43
C MET A 1 24.12 20.22 0.79
N THR A 2 24.18 20.97 -0.32
CA THR A 2 23.01 21.40 -1.08
C THR A 2 22.52 20.18 -1.86
N SER A 3 21.38 19.61 -1.45
CA SER A 3 20.71 18.59 -2.25
C SER A 3 20.30 19.19 -3.57
N THR A 4 20.89 18.71 -4.67
CA THR A 4 20.40 19.02 -6.02
C THR A 4 18.90 18.65 -6.06
N PRO A 5 18.01 19.55 -6.50
CA PRO A 5 16.60 19.21 -6.64
C PRO A 5 16.50 18.06 -7.64
N VAL A 6 15.91 16.94 -7.17
CA VAL A 6 15.62 15.81 -8.05
C VAL A 6 14.67 16.32 -9.13
N GLN A 7 15.11 16.25 -10.38
CA GLN A 7 14.26 16.65 -11.52
C GLN A 7 13.04 15.71 -11.55
N PRO A 8 11.83 16.24 -11.80
CA PRO A 8 10.65 15.41 -11.94
C PRO A 8 10.86 14.42 -13.08
N SER A 9 10.73 13.13 -12.77
CA SER A 9 10.93 12.03 -13.71
C SER A 9 9.63 11.28 -13.92
N VAL A 10 9.32 10.96 -15.17
CA VAL A 10 8.20 10.13 -15.55
C VAL A 10 8.62 9.17 -16.64
N PHE A 11 8.17 7.93 -16.53
CA PHE A 11 8.30 6.87 -17.53
C PHE A 11 6.93 6.25 -17.78
N GLN A 12 6.64 5.94 -19.04
CA GLN A 12 5.48 5.19 -19.45
C GLN A 12 5.83 4.33 -20.65
N ARG A 13 5.46 3.06 -20.63
CA ARG A 13 5.63 2.17 -21.80
C ARG A 13 4.81 2.72 -22.97
N SER A 14 5.31 2.59 -24.20
CA SER A 14 4.75 3.23 -25.40
C SER A 14 3.28 2.91 -25.68
N ALA A 15 2.80 1.73 -25.34
CA ALA A 15 1.41 1.31 -25.55
C ALA A 15 0.53 1.43 -24.30
N PHE A 16 1.11 1.77 -23.15
CA PHE A 16 0.40 1.85 -21.89
C PHE A 16 -0.23 3.24 -21.70
N ARG A 17 -1.51 3.27 -21.34
CA ARG A 17 -2.25 4.50 -21.03
C ARG A 17 -2.62 4.43 -19.54
N TRP A 18 -1.82 5.10 -18.71
CA TRP A 18 -1.92 5.00 -17.26
C TRP A 18 -3.31 5.42 -16.71
N ASP A 19 -4.03 6.28 -17.41
CA ASP A 19 -5.32 6.85 -17.01
C ASP A 19 -6.54 6.29 -17.79
N ALA A 20 -6.38 5.10 -18.42
CA ALA A 20 -7.41 4.49 -19.26
C ALA A 20 -7.97 3.16 -18.71
N HIS A 21 -7.77 2.89 -17.42
CA HIS A 21 -8.29 1.68 -16.78
C HIS A 21 -9.64 1.94 -16.10
N GLN A 22 -10.48 0.89 -16.05
CA GLN A 22 -11.80 0.98 -15.40
C GLN A 22 -11.72 0.91 -13.88
N ALA A 23 -10.62 0.39 -13.32
CA ALA A 23 -10.40 0.37 -11.88
C ALA A 23 -8.93 0.56 -11.51
N TYR A 24 -8.69 1.22 -10.37
CA TYR A 24 -7.37 1.40 -9.80
C TYR A 24 -7.35 0.94 -8.36
N LEU A 25 -6.30 0.21 -8.00
CA LEU A 25 -6.04 -0.31 -6.66
C LEU A 25 -4.83 0.42 -6.08
N PHE A 26 -5.06 1.20 -5.03
CA PHE A 26 -4.04 2.03 -4.41
C PHE A 26 -3.46 1.38 -3.16
N ASP A 27 -2.14 1.33 -3.05
CA ASP A 27 -1.51 1.20 -1.74
C ASP A 27 -1.72 2.47 -0.91
N ILE A 28 -1.48 2.36 0.40
CA ILE A 28 -1.71 3.45 1.37
C ILE A 28 -0.41 4.11 1.78
N ASP A 29 0.44 3.38 2.51
CA ASP A 29 1.64 3.93 3.16
C ASP A 29 2.78 4.14 2.16
N GLY A 30 3.22 5.37 1.97
CA GLY A 30 4.19 5.73 0.94
C GLY A 30 3.56 6.10 -0.40
N THR A 31 2.32 5.68 -0.66
CA THR A 31 1.57 5.97 -1.89
C THR A 31 0.56 7.10 -1.69
N LEU A 32 -0.48 6.91 -0.90
CA LEU A 32 -1.50 7.92 -0.62
C LEU A 32 -1.11 8.85 0.53
N LEU A 33 -0.35 8.34 1.48
CA LEU A 33 0.04 9.07 2.68
C LEU A 33 1.51 8.89 3.06
N ARG A 34 2.00 9.88 3.80
CA ARG A 34 3.24 9.80 4.56
C ARG A 34 2.92 9.71 6.03
N CYS A 35 3.36 8.65 6.69
CA CYS A 35 3.27 8.48 8.13
C CYS A 35 4.52 9.10 8.80
N ARG A 36 4.30 9.94 9.83
CA ARG A 36 5.37 10.56 10.63
C ARG A 36 5.36 10.10 12.09
N ASP A 37 4.34 9.36 12.49
CA ASP A 37 4.29 8.71 13.79
C ASP A 37 4.74 7.25 13.70
N ARG A 38 4.75 6.58 14.82
CA ARG A 38 5.12 5.16 14.91
C ARG A 38 3.98 4.29 15.43
N ILE A 39 2.75 4.81 15.45
CA ILE A 39 1.61 4.13 16.10
C ILE A 39 1.40 2.72 15.55
N HIS A 40 1.40 2.58 14.22
CA HIS A 40 1.23 1.28 13.60
C HIS A 40 2.45 0.36 13.79
N VAL A 41 3.67 0.91 13.68
CA VAL A 41 4.90 0.15 13.91
C VAL A 41 5.02 -0.30 15.36
N ASP A 42 4.69 0.56 16.31
CA ASP A 42 4.71 0.22 17.74
C ASP A 42 3.64 -0.83 18.10
N ALA A 43 2.53 -0.87 17.35
CA ALA A 43 1.48 -1.85 17.55
C ALA A 43 1.95 -3.29 17.28
N PHE A 44 2.85 -3.54 16.31
CA PHE A 44 3.44 -4.87 16.10
C PHE A 44 4.09 -5.38 17.38
N LEU A 45 4.96 -4.58 17.99
CA LEU A 45 5.76 -4.98 19.14
C LEU A 45 4.90 -5.10 20.41
N SER A 46 4.06 -4.10 20.67
CA SER A 46 3.21 -4.08 21.86
C SER A 46 2.18 -5.21 21.86
N SER A 47 1.58 -5.51 20.69
CA SER A 47 0.58 -6.58 20.56
C SER A 47 1.21 -7.96 20.66
N ALA A 48 2.36 -8.18 20.02
CA ALA A 48 3.08 -9.44 20.13
C ALA A 48 3.51 -9.68 21.59
N ARG A 49 4.03 -8.65 22.28
CA ARG A 49 4.36 -8.75 23.71
C ARG A 49 3.14 -9.06 24.57
N ALA A 50 2.02 -8.38 24.36
CA ALA A 50 0.81 -8.56 25.14
C ALA A 50 0.26 -9.99 25.06
N VAL A 51 0.33 -10.62 23.86
CA VAL A 51 -0.21 -11.95 23.62
C VAL A 51 0.79 -13.06 23.93
N MET A 52 2.07 -12.87 23.56
CA MET A 52 3.11 -13.90 23.67
C MET A 52 3.90 -13.81 24.98
N GLY A 53 3.82 -12.70 25.71
CA GLY A 53 4.56 -12.47 26.94
C GLY A 53 6.07 -12.20 26.77
N HIS A 54 6.53 -11.97 25.53
CA HIS A 54 7.93 -11.73 25.19
C HIS A 54 8.10 -10.48 24.39
N ASP A 55 9.29 -9.85 24.49
CA ASP A 55 9.68 -8.75 23.63
C ASP A 55 10.23 -9.30 22.30
N PHE A 56 9.84 -8.64 21.21
CA PHE A 56 10.30 -8.93 19.85
C PHE A 56 10.96 -7.71 19.24
N SER A 57 11.72 -7.94 18.17
CA SER A 57 12.33 -6.87 17.38
C SER A 57 11.85 -6.94 15.93
N LEU A 58 11.76 -5.79 15.29
CA LEU A 58 11.57 -5.68 13.84
C LEU A 58 12.89 -5.45 13.10
N GLU A 59 14.02 -5.55 13.79
CA GLU A 59 15.35 -5.44 13.18
C GLU A 59 15.55 -6.54 12.13
N GLY A 60 15.96 -6.13 10.93
CA GLY A 60 16.12 -7.05 9.79
C GLY A 60 14.81 -7.39 9.06
N VAL A 61 13.64 -6.96 9.55
CA VAL A 61 12.36 -7.17 8.86
C VAL A 61 12.13 -6.09 7.82
N VAL A 62 11.81 -6.49 6.59
CA VAL A 62 11.37 -5.57 5.54
C VAL A 62 9.91 -5.20 5.77
N LEU A 63 9.66 -3.96 6.14
CA LEU A 63 8.31 -3.45 6.40
C LEU A 63 7.63 -2.97 5.12
N SER A 64 8.36 -2.21 4.27
CA SER A 64 7.82 -1.60 3.06
C SER A 64 7.34 -2.65 2.06
N GLY A 65 6.07 -2.55 1.65
CA GLY A 65 5.44 -3.46 0.71
C GLY A 65 5.06 -4.83 1.28
N ASN A 66 5.32 -5.10 2.57
CA ASN A 66 4.90 -6.34 3.23
C ASN A 66 3.45 -6.23 3.73
N THR A 67 2.87 -7.36 4.12
CA THR A 67 1.57 -7.42 4.81
C THR A 67 1.78 -7.44 6.32
N ASP A 68 0.82 -6.94 7.10
CA ASP A 68 0.93 -6.95 8.57
C ASP A 68 1.18 -8.37 9.13
N PRO A 69 0.44 -9.42 8.72
CA PRO A 69 0.77 -10.80 9.11
C PRO A 69 2.14 -11.27 8.59
N GLY A 70 2.56 -10.79 7.40
CA GLY A 70 3.87 -11.10 6.82
C GLY A 70 5.01 -10.51 7.66
N ILE A 71 4.88 -9.28 8.13
CA ILE A 71 5.83 -8.62 9.02
C ILE A 71 6.00 -9.41 10.32
N LEU A 72 4.90 -9.80 10.96
CA LEU A 72 4.94 -10.62 12.17
C LEU A 72 5.62 -11.97 11.94
N ARG A 73 5.23 -12.68 10.87
CA ARG A 73 5.86 -13.95 10.49
C ARG A 73 7.37 -13.81 10.31
N ASP A 74 7.80 -12.77 9.60
CA ASP A 74 9.22 -12.55 9.32
C ASP A 74 9.99 -12.16 10.61
N ALA A 75 9.38 -11.36 11.50
CA ALA A 75 9.94 -11.05 12.81
C ALA A 75 10.13 -12.31 13.66
N PHE A 76 9.11 -13.18 13.71
CA PHE A 76 9.18 -14.43 14.48
C PHE A 76 10.22 -15.41 13.89
N ARG A 77 10.36 -15.48 12.57
CA ARG A 77 11.41 -16.28 11.91
C ARG A 77 12.81 -15.76 12.24
N ILE A 78 13.02 -14.45 12.19
CA ILE A 78 14.31 -13.84 12.56
C ILE A 78 14.64 -14.13 14.03
N ALA A 79 13.63 -14.11 14.91
CA ALA A 79 13.77 -14.48 16.32
C ALA A 79 13.94 -16.00 16.54
N ASN A 80 13.96 -16.82 15.49
CA ASN A 80 14.00 -18.30 15.55
C ASN A 80 12.86 -18.89 16.41
N LEU A 81 11.69 -18.27 16.39
CA LEU A 81 10.53 -18.76 17.11
C LEU A 81 9.86 -19.89 16.32
N ASP A 82 9.56 -21.00 17.02
CA ASP A 82 8.84 -22.12 16.41
C ASP A 82 7.43 -21.66 15.95
N GLU A 83 7.06 -22.04 14.75
CA GLU A 83 5.77 -21.73 14.16
C GLU A 83 4.60 -22.24 14.99
N ALA A 84 4.75 -23.41 15.60
CA ALA A 84 3.75 -23.99 16.50
C ALA A 84 3.46 -23.11 17.74
N LEU A 85 4.38 -22.21 18.11
CA LEU A 85 4.21 -21.31 19.24
C LEU A 85 3.52 -19.99 18.85
N TRP A 86 3.80 -19.44 17.69
CA TRP A 86 3.24 -18.13 17.33
C TRP A 86 1.99 -18.21 16.44
N GLN A 87 1.87 -19.23 15.59
CA GLN A 87 0.75 -19.34 14.65
C GLN A 87 -0.62 -19.40 15.35
N PRO A 88 -0.84 -20.16 16.43
CA PRO A 88 -2.10 -20.14 17.16
C PRO A 88 -2.43 -18.79 17.81
N ASN A 89 -1.43 -17.95 18.03
CA ASN A 89 -1.57 -16.65 18.68
C ASN A 89 -1.70 -15.49 17.69
N LEU A 90 -1.49 -15.73 16.40
CA LEU A 90 -1.42 -14.69 15.37
C LEU A 90 -2.70 -13.83 15.35
N GLU A 91 -3.88 -14.42 15.33
CA GLU A 91 -5.13 -13.65 15.31
C GLU A 91 -5.30 -12.79 16.58
N GLY A 92 -4.91 -13.31 17.74
CA GLY A 92 -4.90 -12.51 18.98
C GLY A 92 -3.97 -11.29 18.88
N ILE A 93 -2.80 -11.46 18.26
CA ILE A 93 -1.85 -10.36 18.02
C ILE A 93 -2.45 -9.33 17.05
N LEU A 94 -3.02 -9.79 15.94
CA LEU A 94 -3.66 -8.91 14.95
C LEU A 94 -4.85 -8.15 15.56
N GLN A 95 -5.62 -8.78 16.42
CA GLN A 95 -6.73 -8.13 17.12
C GLN A 95 -6.22 -7.05 18.08
N GLN A 96 -5.18 -7.33 18.86
CA GLN A 96 -4.54 -6.31 19.72
C GLN A 96 -3.95 -5.15 18.92
N MET A 97 -3.42 -5.41 17.71
CA MET A 97 -2.94 -4.35 16.80
C MET A 97 -4.10 -3.44 16.36
N ARG A 98 -5.23 -4.01 15.93
CA ARG A 98 -6.43 -3.24 15.54
C ARG A 98 -6.89 -2.32 16.67
N GLU A 99 -7.01 -2.86 17.89
CA GLU A 99 -7.44 -2.13 19.08
C GLU A 99 -6.43 -1.04 19.48
N GLY A 100 -5.13 -1.37 19.50
CA GLY A 100 -4.06 -0.47 19.87
C GLY A 100 -3.94 0.74 18.93
N VAL A 101 -4.05 0.51 17.62
CA VAL A 101 -4.03 1.58 16.62
C VAL A 101 -5.32 2.43 16.71
N ALA A 102 -6.49 1.79 16.85
CA ALA A 102 -7.76 2.50 16.98
C ALA A 102 -7.80 3.41 18.22
N ALA A 103 -7.26 2.96 19.35
CA ALA A 103 -7.18 3.74 20.59
C ALA A 103 -6.32 5.01 20.44
N ARG A 104 -5.34 5.00 19.54
CA ARG A 104 -4.41 6.10 19.29
C ARG A 104 -4.71 6.90 18.01
N ARG A 105 -5.86 6.66 17.36
CA ARG A 105 -6.20 7.32 16.08
C ARG A 105 -6.17 8.86 16.13
N ALA A 106 -6.44 9.44 17.30
CA ALA A 106 -6.39 10.90 17.48
C ALA A 106 -4.97 11.46 17.44
N ASP A 107 -3.96 10.62 17.68
CA ASP A 107 -2.55 10.98 17.70
C ASP A 107 -1.86 10.79 16.33
N PHE A 108 -2.59 10.38 15.30
CA PHE A 108 -2.02 10.19 13.97
C PHE A 108 -1.35 11.47 13.46
N LYS A 109 -0.12 11.32 13.00
CA LYS A 109 0.67 12.34 12.30
C LYS A 109 0.93 11.86 10.87
N ILE A 110 -0.13 11.85 10.09
CA ILE A 110 -0.11 11.41 8.70
C ILE A 110 -0.55 12.56 7.79
N ASP A 111 0.12 12.69 6.66
CA ASP A 111 -0.17 13.71 5.66
C ASP A 111 -0.44 13.03 4.31
N LYS A 112 -1.30 13.63 3.47
CA LYS A 112 -1.46 13.19 2.08
C LYS A 112 -0.17 13.39 1.29
N MET A 113 0.12 12.46 0.38
CA MET A 113 1.17 12.68 -0.61
C MET A 113 0.75 13.79 -1.60
N PRO A 114 1.73 14.56 -2.12
CA PRO A 114 1.45 15.62 -3.10
C PRO A 114 0.73 15.06 -4.34
N GLY A 115 -0.36 15.71 -4.73
CA GLY A 115 -1.13 15.35 -5.92
C GLY A 115 -2.20 14.28 -5.73
N VAL A 116 -2.38 13.73 -4.52
CA VAL A 116 -3.39 12.68 -4.24
C VAL A 116 -4.80 13.15 -4.61
N ASP A 117 -5.25 14.31 -4.11
CA ASP A 117 -6.61 14.79 -4.36
C ASP A 117 -6.85 15.05 -5.86
N GLN A 118 -5.84 15.58 -6.57
CA GLN A 118 -5.90 15.83 -8.00
C GLN A 118 -5.98 14.52 -8.81
N LEU A 119 -5.16 13.52 -8.44
CA LEU A 119 -5.17 12.21 -9.10
C LEU A 119 -6.50 11.49 -8.90
N LEU A 120 -7.00 11.41 -7.66
CA LEU A 120 -8.28 10.76 -7.35
C LEU A 120 -9.43 11.43 -8.10
N SER A 121 -9.46 12.78 -8.12
CA SER A 121 -10.43 13.55 -8.88
C SER A 121 -10.35 13.29 -10.38
N HIS A 122 -9.14 13.25 -10.96
CA HIS A 122 -8.92 12.97 -12.38
C HIS A 122 -9.45 11.59 -12.79
N LEU A 123 -9.09 10.54 -12.04
CA LEU A 123 -9.51 9.17 -12.33
C LEU A 123 -11.02 8.99 -12.11
N HIS A 124 -11.58 9.61 -11.07
CA HIS A 124 -13.02 9.58 -10.80
C HIS A 124 -13.81 10.28 -11.90
N ALA A 125 -13.34 11.42 -12.39
CA ALA A 125 -13.97 12.14 -13.51
C ALA A 125 -13.97 11.32 -14.81
N LYS A 126 -13.04 10.37 -14.96
CA LYS A 126 -13.02 9.38 -16.06
C LYS A 126 -13.93 8.18 -15.82
N GLY A 127 -14.64 8.14 -14.71
CA GLY A 127 -15.57 7.04 -14.37
C GLY A 127 -14.86 5.80 -13.82
N ALA A 128 -13.60 5.90 -13.40
CA ALA A 128 -12.88 4.76 -12.84
C ALA A 128 -13.36 4.43 -11.43
N SER A 129 -13.44 3.14 -11.12
CA SER A 129 -13.65 2.64 -9.76
C SER A 129 -12.33 2.68 -8.98
N LEU A 130 -12.34 3.29 -7.80
CA LEU A 130 -11.15 3.43 -6.95
C LEU A 130 -11.25 2.51 -5.74
N GLY A 131 -10.25 1.67 -5.55
CA GLY A 131 -10.14 0.74 -4.44
C GLY A 131 -8.76 0.80 -3.78
N LEU A 132 -8.65 0.19 -2.61
CA LEU A 132 -7.39 0.03 -1.90
C LEU A 132 -6.79 -1.34 -2.16
N ALA A 133 -5.46 -1.46 -2.07
CA ALA A 133 -4.72 -2.72 -2.06
C ALA A 133 -3.49 -2.55 -1.17
N THR A 134 -3.61 -2.84 0.10
CA THR A 134 -2.62 -2.48 1.11
C THR A 134 -2.27 -3.63 2.05
N GLY A 135 -1.01 -3.69 2.46
CA GLY A 135 -0.56 -4.61 3.50
C GLY A 135 -1.10 -4.34 4.89
N ASN A 136 -1.83 -3.26 5.10
CA ASN A 136 -2.50 -2.98 6.37
C ASN A 136 -3.65 -3.96 6.64
N LEU A 137 -3.92 -4.22 7.93
CA LEU A 137 -5.21 -4.78 8.35
C LEU A 137 -6.35 -3.84 7.95
N GLU A 138 -7.52 -4.37 7.60
CA GLU A 138 -8.63 -3.60 7.03
C GLU A 138 -9.03 -2.41 7.90
N SER A 139 -9.24 -2.62 9.19
CA SER A 139 -9.63 -1.54 10.10
C SER A 139 -8.56 -0.45 10.22
N ILE A 140 -7.27 -0.83 10.21
CA ILE A 140 -6.15 0.11 10.29
C ILE A 140 -6.05 0.93 8.98
N GLY A 141 -6.15 0.26 7.84
CA GLY A 141 -6.17 0.94 6.55
C GLY A 141 -7.29 1.96 6.45
N TRP A 142 -8.52 1.58 6.82
CA TRP A 142 -9.65 2.50 6.81
C TRP A 142 -9.49 3.67 7.79
N LEU A 143 -8.99 3.45 9.01
CA LEU A 143 -8.71 4.54 9.96
C LEU A 143 -7.75 5.59 9.39
N LYS A 144 -6.69 5.17 8.70
CA LYS A 144 -5.74 6.09 8.03
C LYS A 144 -6.42 6.89 6.92
N ILE A 145 -7.20 6.23 6.07
CA ILE A 145 -7.93 6.85 4.96
C ILE A 145 -9.01 7.82 5.46
N GLU A 146 -9.73 7.47 6.53
CA GLU A 146 -10.72 8.33 7.18
C GLU A 146 -10.09 9.57 7.80
N HIS A 147 -8.95 9.42 8.48
CA HIS A 147 -8.22 10.53 9.09
C HIS A 147 -7.85 11.61 8.06
N LEU A 148 -7.51 11.20 6.84
CA LEU A 148 -7.16 12.10 5.73
C LEU A 148 -8.37 12.63 4.95
N GLY A 149 -9.60 12.24 5.29
CA GLY A 149 -10.80 12.60 4.54
C GLY A 149 -10.87 11.96 3.15
N LEU A 150 -10.14 10.86 2.92
CA LEU A 150 -10.11 10.18 1.62
C LEU A 150 -11.18 9.08 1.49
N ARG A 151 -11.89 8.74 2.58
CA ARG A 151 -12.90 7.66 2.61
C ARG A 151 -13.93 7.72 1.48
N PRO A 152 -14.45 8.90 1.05
CA PRO A 152 -15.44 8.99 -0.01
C PRO A 152 -14.97 8.52 -1.39
N TRP A 153 -13.64 8.50 -1.65
CA TRP A 153 -13.09 8.06 -2.92
C TRP A 153 -13.05 6.54 -3.07
N PHE A 154 -13.00 5.80 -1.94
CA PHE A 154 -12.74 4.36 -1.95
C PHE A 154 -13.96 3.58 -1.45
N THR A 155 -14.52 2.74 -2.31
CA THR A 155 -15.71 1.95 -1.99
C THR A 155 -15.40 0.49 -1.62
N PHE A 156 -14.18 0.01 -1.92
CA PHE A 156 -13.72 -1.34 -1.65
C PHE A 156 -12.21 -1.38 -1.43
N GLY A 157 -11.70 -2.53 -0.96
CA GLY A 157 -10.26 -2.77 -0.85
C GLY A 157 -9.92 -4.23 -0.64
N GLY A 158 -8.67 -4.57 -0.94
CA GLY A 158 -7.97 -5.77 -0.50
C GLY A 158 -7.05 -5.40 0.66
N PHE A 159 -7.13 -6.16 1.74
CA PHE A 159 -6.41 -5.94 2.98
C PHE A 159 -5.75 -7.24 3.44
N SER A 160 -4.81 -7.12 4.37
CA SER A 160 -3.97 -8.25 4.74
C SER A 160 -4.57 -9.23 5.76
N ASP A 161 -5.76 -8.96 6.27
CA ASP A 161 -6.35 -9.72 7.40
C ASP A 161 -6.28 -11.25 7.24
N ARG A 162 -6.35 -11.75 6.01
CA ARG A 162 -6.34 -13.17 5.69
C ARG A 162 -5.16 -13.60 4.82
N PHE A 163 -4.25 -12.68 4.49
CA PHE A 163 -3.21 -12.92 3.49
C PHE A 163 -1.82 -12.61 4.04
N HIS A 164 -0.93 -13.58 3.96
CA HIS A 164 0.50 -13.38 4.22
C HIS A 164 1.24 -12.87 2.98
N LEU A 165 0.70 -13.11 1.79
CA LEU A 165 1.30 -12.71 0.53
C LEU A 165 0.51 -11.56 -0.11
N ARG A 166 1.23 -10.52 -0.51
CA ARG A 166 0.63 -9.34 -1.15
C ARG A 166 -0.09 -9.68 -2.46
N ALA A 167 0.41 -10.66 -3.21
CA ALA A 167 -0.22 -11.09 -4.47
C ALA A 167 -1.64 -11.63 -4.27
N ASP A 168 -1.87 -12.42 -3.22
CA ASP A 168 -3.18 -13.00 -2.91
C ASP A 168 -4.18 -11.92 -2.48
N MET A 169 -3.71 -10.96 -1.68
CA MET A 169 -4.49 -9.79 -1.27
C MET A 169 -4.91 -8.95 -2.50
N ILE A 170 -3.99 -8.71 -3.44
CA ILE A 170 -4.29 -8.01 -4.70
C ILE A 170 -5.28 -8.81 -5.55
N ALA A 171 -5.18 -10.13 -5.60
CA ALA A 171 -6.14 -10.98 -6.31
C ALA A 171 -7.58 -10.79 -5.77
N GLU A 172 -7.75 -10.71 -4.44
CA GLU A 172 -9.05 -10.39 -3.84
C GLU A 172 -9.54 -8.99 -4.26
N ALA A 173 -8.67 -7.98 -4.22
CA ALA A 173 -9.01 -6.62 -4.62
C ALA A 173 -9.43 -6.54 -6.09
N ILE A 174 -8.76 -7.27 -6.99
CA ILE A 174 -9.12 -7.39 -8.41
C ILE A 174 -10.52 -8.00 -8.57
N GLY A 175 -10.83 -9.06 -7.81
CA GLY A 175 -12.17 -9.67 -7.81
C GLY A 175 -13.26 -8.67 -7.45
N LYS A 176 -13.04 -7.87 -6.39
CA LYS A 176 -13.96 -6.81 -5.97
C LYS A 176 -14.08 -5.68 -7.02
N ALA A 177 -12.95 -5.25 -7.61
CA ALA A 177 -12.93 -4.26 -8.69
C ALA A 177 -13.76 -4.71 -9.90
N ARG A 178 -13.58 -5.97 -10.34
CA ARG A 178 -14.31 -6.54 -11.47
C ARG A 178 -15.80 -6.78 -11.16
N ALA A 179 -16.15 -7.05 -9.93
CA ALA A 179 -17.56 -7.12 -9.51
C ALA A 179 -18.28 -5.77 -9.65
N LEU A 180 -17.57 -4.65 -9.46
CA LEU A 180 -18.11 -3.30 -9.58
C LEU A 180 -18.03 -2.75 -11.00
N ALA A 181 -16.88 -2.87 -11.66
CA ALA A 181 -16.60 -2.24 -12.94
C ALA A 181 -16.87 -3.16 -14.17
N GLY A 182 -17.24 -4.41 -13.91
CA GLY A 182 -17.50 -5.42 -14.93
C GLY A 182 -16.45 -6.54 -14.97
N PRO A 183 -16.82 -7.76 -15.36
CA PRO A 183 -15.96 -8.96 -15.24
C PRO A 183 -14.67 -8.88 -16.05
N HIS A 184 -14.64 -8.04 -17.08
CA HIS A 184 -13.50 -7.83 -17.97
C HIS A 184 -12.82 -6.46 -17.73
N ALA A 185 -13.15 -5.76 -16.63
CA ALA A 185 -12.59 -4.46 -16.36
C ALA A 185 -11.05 -4.54 -16.28
N ALA A 186 -10.39 -3.64 -16.99
CA ALA A 186 -8.96 -3.45 -16.88
C ALA A 186 -8.67 -2.80 -15.52
N VAL A 187 -7.87 -3.48 -14.72
CA VAL A 187 -7.47 -3.06 -13.37
C VAL A 187 -5.99 -2.73 -13.37
N CYS A 188 -5.60 -1.68 -12.65
CA CYS A 188 -4.21 -1.27 -12.49
C CYS A 188 -3.88 -1.07 -11.01
N VAL A 189 -2.69 -1.48 -10.57
CA VAL A 189 -2.18 -1.18 -9.22
C VAL A 189 -1.37 0.11 -9.25
N ILE A 190 -1.49 0.91 -8.20
CA ILE A 190 -0.64 2.09 -7.96
C ILE A 190 0.01 1.92 -6.59
N GLY A 191 1.35 1.90 -6.56
CA GLY A 191 2.12 1.69 -5.34
C GLY A 191 3.53 2.29 -5.41
N ASP A 192 4.21 2.36 -4.28
CA ASP A 192 5.55 2.96 -4.15
C ASP A 192 6.66 1.94 -3.92
N THR A 193 6.34 0.64 -3.99
CA THR A 193 7.32 -0.41 -3.67
C THR A 193 7.50 -1.43 -4.80
N PRO A 194 8.67 -2.11 -4.87
CA PRO A 194 8.87 -3.28 -5.71
C PRO A 194 7.84 -4.39 -5.49
N ALA A 195 7.32 -4.51 -4.26
CA ALA A 195 6.32 -5.52 -3.91
C ALA A 195 4.97 -5.27 -4.61
N ASP A 196 4.58 -4.00 -4.83
CA ASP A 196 3.40 -3.63 -5.61
C ASP A 196 3.53 -4.08 -7.06
N ILE A 197 4.67 -3.79 -7.67
CA ILE A 197 4.98 -4.16 -9.05
C ILE A 197 4.98 -5.69 -9.20
N ALA A 198 5.63 -6.39 -8.27
CA ALA A 198 5.70 -7.85 -8.30
C ALA A 198 4.32 -8.50 -8.11
N ALA A 199 3.51 -7.98 -7.19
CA ALA A 199 2.18 -8.50 -6.90
C ALA A 199 1.19 -8.22 -8.06
N ALA A 200 1.28 -7.06 -8.71
CA ALA A 200 0.53 -6.75 -9.93
C ALA A 200 0.90 -7.72 -11.06
N ARG A 201 2.20 -7.95 -11.28
CA ARG A 201 2.71 -8.89 -12.30
C ARG A 201 2.25 -10.32 -12.03
N ALA A 202 2.27 -10.78 -10.77
CA ALA A 202 1.79 -12.11 -10.39
C ALA A 202 0.31 -12.30 -10.72
N ASN A 203 -0.46 -11.22 -10.76
CA ASN A 203 -1.87 -11.20 -11.10
C ASN A 203 -2.15 -10.82 -12.58
N ALA A 204 -1.11 -10.73 -13.41
CA ALA A 204 -1.19 -10.36 -14.83
C ALA A 204 -1.94 -9.03 -15.07
N ILE A 205 -1.75 -8.04 -14.19
CA ILE A 205 -2.27 -6.68 -14.33
C ILE A 205 -1.12 -5.67 -14.30
N PRO A 206 -1.29 -4.49 -14.92
CA PRO A 206 -0.27 -3.46 -14.94
C PRO A 206 -0.06 -2.80 -13.56
N ALA A 207 1.14 -2.24 -13.39
CA ALA A 207 1.53 -1.45 -12.23
C ALA A 207 2.02 -0.06 -12.62
N ILE A 208 1.54 0.95 -11.92
CA ILE A 208 2.08 2.30 -11.90
C ILE A 208 2.87 2.46 -10.60
N ALA A 209 4.16 2.73 -10.71
CA ALA A 209 5.00 2.99 -9.57
C ALA A 209 5.13 4.50 -9.30
N VAL A 210 5.14 4.90 -8.03
CA VAL A 210 5.37 6.29 -7.62
C VAL A 210 6.48 6.35 -6.58
N ALA A 211 7.50 7.17 -6.85
CA ALA A 211 8.68 7.30 -5.98
C ALA A 211 8.41 8.28 -4.81
N THR A 212 7.31 8.05 -4.10
CA THR A 212 6.87 8.90 -2.98
C THR A 212 7.18 8.31 -1.61
N GLY A 213 7.47 6.99 -1.56
CA GLY A 213 7.85 6.27 -0.35
C GLY A 213 9.36 6.15 -0.15
N ASN A 214 9.81 4.94 0.16
CA ASN A 214 11.21 4.66 0.52
C ASN A 214 12.11 4.33 -0.70
N TYR A 215 11.54 4.10 -1.87
CA TYR A 215 12.27 3.73 -3.09
C TYR A 215 12.39 4.92 -4.04
N THR A 216 13.57 5.06 -4.65
CA THR A 216 13.79 6.08 -5.69
C THR A 216 13.13 5.66 -7.01
N PHE A 217 13.00 6.61 -7.92
CA PHE A 217 12.51 6.35 -9.28
C PHE A 217 13.34 5.27 -9.98
N GLU A 218 14.67 5.34 -9.89
CA GLU A 218 15.60 4.41 -10.51
C GLU A 218 15.44 3.00 -9.93
N GLN A 219 15.34 2.88 -8.60
CA GLN A 219 15.11 1.59 -7.93
C GLN A 219 13.79 0.95 -8.37
N LEU A 220 12.71 1.74 -8.48
CA LEU A 220 11.43 1.22 -8.97
C LEU A 220 11.50 0.79 -10.44
N MET A 221 12.25 1.52 -11.27
CA MET A 221 12.45 1.19 -12.69
C MET A 221 13.18 -0.14 -12.91
N GLU A 222 14.06 -0.56 -11.99
CA GLU A 222 14.70 -1.89 -12.03
C GLU A 222 13.66 -3.03 -12.02
N HIS A 223 12.48 -2.80 -11.43
CA HIS A 223 11.38 -3.76 -11.36
C HIS A 223 10.41 -3.67 -12.55
N GLN A 224 10.71 -2.83 -13.55
CA GLN A 224 10.00 -2.75 -14.83
C GLN A 224 8.48 -2.51 -14.68
N PRO A 225 8.03 -1.45 -14.00
CA PRO A 225 6.62 -1.08 -13.97
C PRO A 225 6.12 -0.68 -15.38
N ASP A 226 4.81 -0.61 -15.58
CA ASP A 226 4.23 -0.13 -16.83
C ASP A 226 4.27 1.38 -16.95
N ALA A 227 4.22 2.09 -15.82
CA ALA A 227 4.58 3.49 -15.69
C ALA A 227 5.27 3.73 -14.34
N CYS A 228 6.12 4.76 -14.29
CA CYS A 228 6.77 5.21 -13.07
C CYS A 228 6.81 6.74 -13.05
N ALA A 229 6.57 7.36 -11.90
CA ALA A 229 6.65 8.79 -11.72
C ALA A 229 7.29 9.17 -10.39
N SER A 230 7.95 10.33 -10.33
CA SER A 230 8.50 10.86 -9.08
C SER A 230 7.42 11.16 -8.03
N ASN A 231 6.22 11.54 -8.48
CA ASN A 231 5.03 11.80 -7.66
C ASN A 231 3.78 11.91 -8.56
N PHE A 232 2.61 12.07 -7.95
CA PHE A 232 1.35 12.15 -8.69
C PHE A 232 1.19 13.41 -9.54
N LEU A 233 1.79 14.55 -9.16
CA LEU A 233 1.74 15.76 -9.98
C LEU A 233 2.48 15.56 -11.29
N THR A 234 3.67 14.94 -11.22
CA THR A 234 4.46 14.60 -12.42
C THR A 234 3.72 13.59 -13.33
N LEU A 235 3.03 12.62 -12.73
CA LEU A 235 2.21 11.67 -13.50
C LEU A 235 1.05 12.37 -14.23
N LEU A 236 0.38 13.30 -13.57
CA LEU A 236 -0.71 14.09 -14.14
C LEU A 236 -0.24 15.00 -15.27
N GLU A 237 0.92 15.64 -15.11
CA GLU A 237 1.52 16.49 -16.16
C GLU A 237 1.81 15.71 -17.44
N ALA A 238 2.18 14.45 -17.34
CA ALA A 238 2.45 13.58 -18.50
C ALA A 238 1.20 13.25 -19.35
N THR A 239 -0.01 13.54 -18.86
CA THR A 239 -1.27 13.34 -19.61
C THR A 239 -1.70 14.57 -20.40
N LEU A 240 -1.09 15.73 -20.15
CA LEU A 240 -1.43 16.93 -20.90
C LEU A 240 -0.89 16.81 -22.34
N PRO A 241 -1.69 17.05 -23.39
CA PRO A 241 -1.17 17.13 -24.74
C PRO A 241 -0.17 18.27 -24.80
N ALA A 242 1.00 18.00 -25.39
CA ALA A 242 2.03 19.00 -25.64
C ALA A 242 1.54 20.07 -26.64
#